data_63e3f2613b77107d1d15e515e537e1a0
#
_entry.id   63e3f2613b77107d1d15e515e537e1a0
#
_cell.length_a   1.000
_cell.length_b   1.000
_cell.length_c   1.000
_cell.angle_alpha   90.00
_cell.angle_beta   90.00
_cell.angle_gamma   90.00
#
_symmetry.space_group_name_H-M   'P 1'
#
loop_
_entity.id
_entity.type
_entity.pdbx_description
1 polymer ?
#
loop_
_entity_poly.entity_id
_entity_poly.type
_entity_poly.pdbx_seq_one_letter_code
_entity_poly.pdbx_strand_id
1 'polypeptide(L)'
;MFIQGIKTQAYEIWEDLGHTAPDTIVLVAGSGSQVIGHDLAWHELERADAVDQVPRLVMVQPASAAPLVDAFAKGADDVEPVVPAATMAEGTAIGNPVRGREVLVALRRCNGLAVATSEDAIAAATRTLAGRGLWAEPTSANAYAGYRALRDAGQLDGTGTTVLVLTGSGHKCAARMVEVFGG
;
A
#
# COMPACT_ATOMS: atom_id res chain seq x y z
N MET A 1 20.01 2.86 4.97
CA MET A 1 20.22 1.48 4.50
C MET A 1 18.89 0.75 4.22
N PHE A 2 17.96 0.64 5.17
CA PHE A 2 16.70 -0.12 5.00
C PHE A 2 15.88 0.30 3.76
N ILE A 3 15.62 1.60 3.55
CA ILE A 3 14.87 2.11 2.38
C ILE A 3 15.56 1.76 1.05
N GLN A 4 16.88 1.74 1.01
CA GLN A 4 17.62 1.35 -0.20
C GLN A 4 17.38 -0.12 -0.58
N GLY A 5 17.19 -1.01 0.41
CA GLY A 5 16.81 -2.40 0.15
C GLY A 5 15.37 -2.53 -0.37
N ILE A 6 14.45 -1.69 0.08
CA ILE A 6 13.04 -1.73 -0.38
C ILE A 6 12.91 -1.34 -1.86
N LYS A 7 13.79 -0.51 -2.39
CA LYS A 7 13.80 -0.13 -3.80
C LYS A 7 13.86 -1.32 -4.76
N THR A 8 14.48 -2.44 -4.34
CA THR A 8 14.60 -3.63 -5.19
C THR A 8 13.24 -4.15 -5.64
N GLN A 9 12.20 -4.01 -4.83
CA GLN A 9 10.84 -4.39 -5.19
C GLN A 9 10.33 -3.63 -6.43
N ALA A 10 10.64 -2.34 -6.54
CA ALA A 10 10.25 -1.55 -7.71
C ALA A 10 11.02 -1.97 -8.97
N TYR A 11 12.30 -2.30 -8.83
CA TYR A 11 13.12 -2.80 -9.93
C TYR A 11 12.66 -4.18 -10.41
N GLU A 12 12.31 -5.09 -9.48
CA GLU A 12 11.74 -6.40 -9.82
C GLU A 12 10.40 -6.24 -10.57
N ILE A 13 9.52 -5.34 -10.12
CA ILE A 13 8.26 -5.03 -10.84
C ILE A 13 8.55 -4.51 -12.25
N TRP A 14 9.52 -3.63 -12.40
CA TRP A 14 9.92 -3.08 -13.70
C TRP A 14 10.47 -4.16 -14.63
N GLU A 15 11.34 -5.05 -14.14
CA GLU A 15 11.90 -6.17 -14.88
C GLU A 15 10.79 -7.16 -15.29
N ASP A 16 9.91 -7.55 -14.37
CA ASP A 16 8.83 -8.51 -14.60
C ASP A 16 7.77 -7.97 -15.59
N LEU A 17 7.59 -6.65 -15.67
CA LEU A 17 6.74 -5.98 -16.64
C LEU A 17 7.43 -5.68 -17.98
N GLY A 18 8.57 -6.33 -18.27
CA GLY A 18 9.30 -6.15 -19.51
C GLY A 18 9.91 -4.76 -19.65
N HIS A 19 10.46 -4.22 -18.58
CA HIS A 19 11.10 -2.91 -18.50
C HIS A 19 10.13 -1.74 -18.75
N THR A 20 8.89 -1.88 -18.33
CA THR A 20 7.87 -0.83 -18.40
C THR A 20 7.35 -0.45 -17.01
N ALA A 21 6.97 0.82 -16.83
CA ALA A 21 6.34 1.26 -15.61
C ALA A 21 4.84 0.89 -15.62
N PRO A 22 4.27 0.36 -14.52
CA PRO A 22 2.82 0.26 -14.39
C PRO A 22 2.20 1.65 -14.21
N ASP A 23 0.91 1.80 -14.49
CA ASP A 23 0.22 3.07 -14.27
C ASP A 23 0.01 3.35 -12.77
N THR A 24 -0.24 2.30 -11.99
CA THR A 24 -0.55 2.43 -10.57
C THR A 24 0.08 1.30 -9.76
N ILE A 25 0.61 1.63 -8.57
CA ILE A 25 1.09 0.66 -7.58
C ILE A 25 0.36 0.88 -6.26
N VAL A 26 -0.25 -0.17 -5.72
CA VAL A 26 -0.99 -0.14 -4.46
C VAL A 26 -0.15 -0.77 -3.35
N LEU A 27 0.13 0.00 -2.31
CA LEU A 27 1.01 -0.33 -1.21
C LEU A 27 0.28 -0.21 0.14
N VAL A 28 0.42 -1.19 1.00
CA VAL A 28 0.00 -1.03 2.40
C VAL A 28 1.06 -0.27 3.18
N ALA A 29 0.65 0.57 4.11
CA ALA A 29 1.56 1.42 4.86
C ALA A 29 1.34 1.34 6.37
N GLY A 30 2.32 0.81 7.09
CA GLY A 30 2.50 1.06 8.51
C GLY A 30 3.41 2.29 8.69
N SER A 31 4.73 2.09 8.64
CA SER A 31 5.72 3.18 8.66
C SER A 31 5.86 3.93 7.33
N GLY A 32 5.28 3.43 6.24
CA GLY A 32 5.34 4.02 4.91
C GLY A 32 6.65 3.82 4.15
N SER A 33 7.54 2.95 4.64
CA SER A 33 8.85 2.73 4.02
C SER A 33 8.77 2.20 2.58
N GLN A 34 7.73 1.41 2.23
CA GLN A 34 7.50 0.99 0.85
C GLN A 34 7.19 2.18 -0.07
N VAL A 35 6.35 3.12 0.37
CA VAL A 35 6.02 4.33 -0.40
C VAL A 35 7.29 5.11 -0.72
N ILE A 36 8.15 5.36 0.29
CA ILE A 36 9.42 6.06 0.08
C ILE A 36 10.35 5.26 -0.85
N GLY A 37 10.44 3.94 -0.67
CA GLY A 37 11.29 3.08 -1.49
C GLY A 37 10.88 3.09 -2.96
N HIS A 38 9.59 2.94 -3.23
CA HIS A 38 9.05 3.00 -4.58
C HIS A 38 9.24 4.38 -5.23
N ASP A 39 8.93 5.46 -4.50
CA ASP A 39 9.15 6.81 -4.97
C ASP A 39 10.60 7.04 -5.41
N LEU A 40 11.56 6.65 -4.58
CA LEU A 40 12.99 6.79 -4.91
C LEU A 40 13.38 5.95 -6.13
N ALA A 41 12.95 4.69 -6.19
CA ALA A 41 13.33 3.78 -7.27
C ALA A 41 12.76 4.23 -8.63
N TRP A 42 11.47 4.56 -8.69
CA TRP A 42 10.84 4.97 -9.94
C TRP A 42 11.41 6.28 -10.47
N HIS A 43 11.72 7.25 -9.60
CA HIS A 43 12.42 8.47 -10.04
C HIS A 43 13.90 8.23 -10.39
N GLU A 44 14.53 7.17 -9.90
CA GLU A 44 15.86 6.76 -10.37
C GLU A 44 15.78 6.16 -11.77
N LEU A 45 14.78 5.31 -12.05
CA LEU A 45 14.53 4.76 -13.38
C LEU A 45 14.17 5.87 -14.40
N GLU A 46 13.33 6.83 -14.03
CA GLU A 46 12.98 7.99 -14.84
C GLU A 46 14.22 8.82 -15.18
N ARG A 47 15.06 9.16 -14.19
CA ARG A 47 16.32 9.90 -14.42
C ARG A 47 17.35 9.15 -15.25
N ALA A 48 17.26 7.83 -15.30
CA ALA A 48 18.10 6.97 -16.13
C ALA A 48 17.51 6.75 -17.54
N ASP A 49 16.43 7.46 -17.89
CA ASP A 49 15.68 7.29 -19.16
C ASP A 49 15.21 5.82 -19.37
N ALA A 50 15.01 5.07 -18.27
CA ALA A 50 14.57 3.67 -18.31
C ALA A 50 13.04 3.54 -18.30
N VAL A 51 12.33 4.59 -17.91
CA VAL A 51 10.87 4.70 -17.99
C VAL A 51 10.46 6.14 -18.35
N ASP A 52 9.36 6.28 -19.08
CA ASP A 52 8.85 7.60 -19.50
C ASP A 52 8.04 8.31 -18.42
N GLN A 53 7.56 7.58 -17.42
CA GLN A 53 6.73 8.11 -16.35
C GLN A 53 6.90 7.34 -15.05
N VAL A 54 6.68 8.04 -13.94
CA VAL A 54 6.64 7.44 -12.59
C VAL A 54 5.22 6.94 -12.32
N PRO A 55 5.04 5.70 -11.82
CA PRO A 55 3.74 5.18 -11.45
C PRO A 55 3.05 6.02 -10.37
N ARG A 56 1.73 6.13 -10.45
CA ARG A 56 0.94 6.64 -9.34
C ARG A 56 1.02 5.69 -8.16
N LEU A 57 1.41 6.17 -6.99
CA LEU A 57 1.41 5.38 -5.76
C LEU A 57 0.08 5.53 -5.02
N VAL A 58 -0.50 4.42 -4.63
CA VAL A 58 -1.69 4.35 -3.77
C VAL A 58 -1.26 3.81 -2.41
N MET A 59 -1.46 4.59 -1.37
CA MET A 59 -1.16 4.21 0.00
C MET A 59 -2.43 3.78 0.73
N VAL A 60 -2.40 2.61 1.36
CA VAL A 60 -3.54 2.04 2.07
C VAL A 60 -3.18 1.83 3.54
N GLN A 61 -4.04 2.31 4.44
CA GLN A 61 -3.97 2.03 5.88
C GLN A 61 -5.31 1.47 6.39
N PRO A 62 -5.33 0.66 7.45
CA PRO A 62 -6.58 0.34 8.14
C PRO A 62 -7.12 1.60 8.84
N ALA A 63 -8.42 1.83 8.83
CA ALA A 63 -9.05 3.01 9.43
C ALA A 63 -8.78 3.13 10.94
N SER A 64 -8.53 1.99 11.61
CA SER A 64 -8.14 1.90 13.01
C SER A 64 -6.73 2.43 13.32
N ALA A 65 -5.89 2.64 12.29
CA ALA A 65 -4.52 3.16 12.40
C ALA A 65 -4.12 3.87 11.08
N ALA A 66 -4.71 5.03 10.78
CA ALA A 66 -4.58 5.73 9.50
C ALA A 66 -3.96 7.13 9.58
N PRO A 67 -2.91 7.39 10.41
CA PRO A 67 -2.37 8.73 10.60
C PRO A 67 -1.79 9.35 9.32
N LEU A 68 -1.22 8.54 8.43
CA LEU A 68 -0.68 9.01 7.14
C LEU A 68 -1.81 9.41 6.17
N VAL A 69 -2.90 8.64 6.14
CA VAL A 69 -4.08 8.96 5.31
C VAL A 69 -4.72 10.25 5.78
N ASP A 70 -4.90 10.42 7.10
CA ASP A 70 -5.47 11.63 7.68
C ASP A 70 -4.64 12.88 7.39
N ALA A 71 -3.30 12.77 7.54
CA ALA A 71 -2.39 13.87 7.23
C ALA A 71 -2.41 14.22 5.73
N PHE A 72 -2.43 13.21 4.86
CA PHE A 72 -2.49 13.42 3.41
C PHE A 72 -3.79 14.11 3.00
N ALA A 73 -4.94 13.67 3.53
CA ALA A 73 -6.25 14.26 3.25
C ALA A 73 -6.37 15.72 3.71
N LYS A 74 -5.72 16.05 4.83
CA LYS A 74 -5.65 17.44 5.35
C LYS A 74 -4.66 18.34 4.60
N GLY A 75 -3.86 17.78 3.68
CA GLY A 75 -2.76 18.50 3.03
C GLY A 75 -1.62 18.85 3.98
N ALA A 76 -1.52 18.20 5.15
CA ALA A 76 -0.53 18.49 6.17
C ALA A 76 0.89 18.11 5.73
N ASP A 77 1.90 18.85 6.22
CA ASP A 77 3.31 18.55 5.93
C ASP A 77 3.91 17.49 6.85
N ASP A 78 3.26 17.21 7.97
CA ASP A 78 3.68 16.21 8.94
C ASP A 78 2.49 15.44 9.50
N VAL A 79 2.78 14.35 10.20
CA VAL A 79 1.79 13.39 10.71
C VAL A 79 1.56 13.61 12.20
N GLU A 80 0.30 13.78 12.59
CA GLU A 80 -0.10 13.77 13.99
C GLU A 80 -0.20 12.31 14.48
N PRO A 81 0.52 11.93 15.56
CA PRO A 81 0.43 10.60 16.12
C PRO A 81 -0.98 10.25 16.59
N VAL A 82 -1.39 9.00 16.36
CA VAL A 82 -2.66 8.44 16.85
C VAL A 82 -2.37 7.20 17.72
N VAL A 83 -3.30 6.86 18.59
CA VAL A 83 -3.28 5.57 19.28
C VAL A 83 -4.00 4.55 18.38
N PRO A 84 -3.30 3.52 17.85
CA PRO A 84 -3.95 2.54 17.01
C PRO A 84 -5.03 1.77 17.77
N ALA A 85 -6.20 1.60 17.18
CA ALA A 85 -7.17 0.62 17.66
C ALA A 85 -6.83 -0.77 17.09
N ALA A 86 -7.54 -1.79 17.58
CA ALA A 86 -7.36 -3.16 17.09
C ALA A 86 -7.67 -3.25 15.60
N THR A 87 -6.81 -3.96 14.86
CA THR A 87 -6.98 -4.24 13.44
C THR A 87 -6.49 -5.64 13.10
N MET A 88 -7.12 -6.28 12.13
CA MET A 88 -6.61 -7.53 11.58
C MET A 88 -5.39 -7.30 10.66
N ALA A 89 -5.17 -6.08 10.18
CA ALA A 89 -3.99 -5.69 9.41
C ALA A 89 -2.82 -5.29 10.35
N GLU A 90 -2.45 -6.19 11.27
CA GLU A 90 -1.51 -5.94 12.38
C GLU A 90 -0.15 -5.36 11.92
N GLY A 91 0.34 -5.79 10.75
CA GLY A 91 1.61 -5.31 10.19
C GLY A 91 1.63 -3.82 9.86
N THR A 92 0.46 -3.18 9.82
CA THR A 92 0.31 -1.74 9.54
C THR A 92 -0.26 -0.94 10.72
N ALA A 93 -0.42 -1.54 11.90
CA ALA A 93 -0.92 -0.89 13.11
C ALA A 93 0.12 0.07 13.74
N ILE A 94 0.55 1.08 13.00
CA ILE A 94 1.56 2.06 13.42
C ILE A 94 0.91 3.43 13.55
N GLY A 95 0.80 3.91 14.80
CA GLY A 95 0.19 5.20 15.11
C GLY A 95 1.13 6.40 15.00
N ASN A 96 2.44 6.18 15.00
CA ASN A 96 3.46 7.23 14.89
C ASN A 96 4.55 6.83 13.88
N PRO A 97 4.31 7.04 12.58
CA PRO A 97 5.30 6.74 11.55
C PRO A 97 6.44 7.75 11.59
N VAL A 98 7.64 7.31 12.00
CA VAL A 98 8.83 8.17 12.23
C VAL A 98 9.23 8.98 10.97
N ARG A 99 8.92 8.49 9.78
CA ARG A 99 9.23 9.15 8.50
C ARG A 99 7.97 9.68 7.81
N GLY A 100 6.96 10.05 8.56
CA GLY A 100 5.65 10.48 8.03
C GLY A 100 5.76 11.60 7.00
N ARG A 101 6.54 12.64 7.29
CA ARG A 101 6.80 13.75 6.36
C ARG A 101 7.37 13.27 5.02
N GLU A 102 8.34 12.36 5.04
CA GLU A 102 8.94 11.82 3.82
C GLU A 102 7.93 11.01 3.00
N VAL A 103 7.05 10.25 3.67
CA VAL A 103 5.97 9.50 3.02
C VAL A 103 4.98 10.45 2.32
N LEU A 104 4.58 11.54 2.98
CA LEU A 104 3.67 12.53 2.41
C LEU A 104 4.27 13.22 1.18
N VAL A 105 5.56 13.57 1.25
CA VAL A 105 6.30 14.16 0.11
C VAL A 105 6.36 13.16 -1.05
N ALA A 106 6.74 11.91 -0.79
CA ALA A 106 6.82 10.85 -1.79
C ALA A 106 5.47 10.63 -2.50
N LEU A 107 4.40 10.53 -1.72
CA LEU A 107 3.05 10.30 -2.25
C LEU A 107 2.59 11.47 -3.15
N ARG A 108 2.82 12.72 -2.72
CA ARG A 108 2.48 13.90 -3.54
C ARG A 108 3.29 13.96 -4.82
N ARG A 109 4.58 13.64 -4.77
CA ARG A 109 5.48 13.65 -5.93
C ARG A 109 5.07 12.65 -7.01
N CYS A 110 4.51 11.50 -6.60
CA CYS A 110 3.98 10.47 -7.50
C CYS A 110 2.50 10.70 -7.90
N ASN A 111 1.93 11.87 -7.71
CA ASN A 111 0.51 12.16 -7.91
C ASN A 111 -0.39 11.09 -7.25
N GLY A 112 0.00 10.69 -6.03
CA GLY A 112 -0.53 9.54 -5.34
C GLY A 112 -1.90 9.75 -4.72
N LEU A 113 -2.47 8.65 -4.24
CA LEU A 113 -3.72 8.61 -3.49
C LEU A 113 -3.48 7.95 -2.13
N ALA A 114 -4.32 8.29 -1.17
CA ALA A 114 -4.32 7.66 0.14
C ALA A 114 -5.74 7.26 0.52
N VAL A 115 -5.91 6.06 1.07
CA VAL A 115 -7.23 5.54 1.46
C VAL A 115 -7.15 4.75 2.76
N ALA A 116 -8.12 4.97 3.65
CA ALA A 116 -8.35 4.16 4.84
C ALA A 116 -9.45 3.12 4.56
N THR A 117 -9.27 1.90 5.08
CA THR A 117 -10.18 0.78 4.86
C THR A 117 -10.75 0.27 6.17
N SER A 118 -12.00 -0.17 6.17
CA SER A 118 -12.63 -0.77 7.34
C SER A 118 -12.16 -2.22 7.55
N GLU A 119 -12.31 -2.73 8.77
CA GLU A 119 -12.00 -4.14 9.11
C GLU A 119 -12.85 -5.11 8.26
N ASP A 120 -14.12 -4.78 8.00
CA ASP A 120 -14.99 -5.58 7.14
C ASP A 120 -14.48 -5.64 5.69
N ALA A 121 -13.99 -4.53 5.16
CA ALA A 121 -13.39 -4.48 3.83
C ALA A 121 -12.11 -5.32 3.75
N ILE A 122 -11.27 -5.29 4.79
CA ILE A 122 -10.06 -6.10 4.90
C ILE A 122 -10.42 -7.59 4.94
N ALA A 123 -11.40 -7.98 5.76
CA ALA A 123 -11.87 -9.36 5.86
C ALA A 123 -12.43 -9.86 4.52
N ALA A 124 -13.28 -9.06 3.86
CA ALA A 124 -13.83 -9.39 2.55
C ALA A 124 -12.75 -9.53 1.47
N ALA A 125 -11.75 -8.64 1.48
CA ALA A 125 -10.59 -8.70 0.58
C ALA A 125 -9.77 -9.98 0.81
N THR A 126 -9.53 -10.35 2.07
CA THR A 126 -8.80 -11.58 2.44
C THR A 126 -9.51 -12.82 1.90
N ARG A 127 -10.84 -12.91 2.09
CA ARG A 127 -11.65 -14.02 1.54
C ARG A 127 -11.61 -14.05 0.02
N THR A 128 -11.70 -12.89 -0.63
CA THR A 128 -11.69 -12.78 -2.09
C THR A 128 -10.37 -13.25 -2.68
N LEU A 129 -9.23 -12.84 -2.11
CA LEU A 129 -7.90 -13.26 -2.56
C LEU A 129 -7.70 -14.77 -2.36
N ALA A 130 -8.09 -15.30 -1.19
CA ALA A 130 -8.02 -16.73 -0.91
C ALA A 130 -8.86 -17.55 -1.90
N GLY A 131 -10.07 -17.09 -2.23
CA GLY A 131 -10.94 -17.71 -3.24
C GLY A 131 -10.36 -17.70 -4.66
N ARG A 132 -9.34 -16.88 -4.91
CA ARG A 132 -8.57 -16.83 -6.16
C ARG A 132 -7.23 -17.60 -6.07
N GLY A 133 -6.99 -18.34 -4.99
CA GLY A 133 -5.75 -19.08 -4.76
C GLY A 133 -4.60 -18.24 -4.19
N LEU A 134 -4.82 -16.99 -3.83
CA LEU A 134 -3.84 -16.10 -3.23
C LEU A 134 -4.02 -16.09 -1.70
N TRP A 135 -3.26 -16.93 -1.00
CA TRP A 135 -3.32 -17.06 0.46
C TRP A 135 -2.53 -15.94 1.16
N ALA A 136 -3.05 -14.70 1.03
CA ALA A 136 -2.43 -13.50 1.59
C ALA A 136 -2.94 -13.22 3.02
N GLU A 137 -2.05 -12.71 3.89
CA GLU A 137 -2.45 -12.22 5.22
C GLU A 137 -3.35 -10.99 5.14
N PRO A 138 -4.16 -10.66 6.18
CA PRO A 138 -5.04 -9.49 6.16
C PRO A 138 -4.31 -8.16 5.93
N THR A 139 -3.08 -8.01 6.45
CA THR A 139 -2.23 -6.84 6.15
C THR A 139 -2.01 -6.69 4.65
N SER A 140 -1.69 -7.76 3.93
CA SER A 140 -1.50 -7.75 2.48
C SER A 140 -2.82 -7.55 1.74
N ALA A 141 -3.88 -8.23 2.18
CA ALA A 141 -5.20 -8.13 1.59
C ALA A 141 -5.77 -6.70 1.68
N ASN A 142 -5.30 -5.90 2.63
CA ASN A 142 -5.65 -4.50 2.76
C ASN A 142 -5.30 -3.68 1.51
N ALA A 143 -4.24 -4.04 0.76
CA ALA A 143 -3.95 -3.41 -0.54
C ALA A 143 -5.11 -3.60 -1.53
N TYR A 144 -5.68 -4.82 -1.59
CA TYR A 144 -6.82 -5.09 -2.44
C TYR A 144 -8.09 -4.40 -1.96
N ALA A 145 -8.32 -4.31 -0.64
CA ALA A 145 -9.43 -3.54 -0.08
C ALA A 145 -9.37 -2.06 -0.48
N GLY A 146 -8.20 -1.43 -0.35
CA GLY A 146 -7.98 -0.05 -0.76
C GLY A 146 -8.16 0.17 -2.26
N TYR A 147 -7.62 -0.72 -3.08
CA TYR A 147 -7.84 -0.70 -4.53
C TYR A 147 -9.34 -0.74 -4.87
N ARG A 148 -10.10 -1.67 -4.26
CA ARG A 148 -11.54 -1.76 -4.49
C ARG A 148 -12.27 -0.50 -4.07
N ALA A 149 -11.96 0.05 -2.89
CA ALA A 149 -12.58 1.28 -2.40
C ALA A 149 -12.39 2.46 -3.38
N LEU A 150 -11.17 2.64 -3.91
CA LEU A 150 -10.88 3.70 -4.87
C LEU A 150 -11.53 3.46 -6.24
N ARG A 151 -11.66 2.21 -6.68
CA ARG A 151 -12.38 1.83 -7.89
C ARG A 151 -13.88 2.14 -7.76
N ASP A 152 -14.48 1.73 -6.65
CA ASP A 152 -15.90 1.93 -6.38
C ASP A 152 -16.24 3.43 -6.20
N ALA A 153 -15.28 4.23 -5.73
CA ALA A 153 -15.38 5.70 -5.65
C ALA A 153 -15.06 6.43 -6.97
N GLY A 154 -14.71 5.72 -8.06
CA GLY A 154 -14.35 6.32 -9.35
C GLY A 154 -13.02 7.09 -9.35
N GLN A 155 -12.18 6.90 -8.32
CA GLN A 155 -10.87 7.56 -8.22
C GLN A 155 -9.75 6.80 -8.97
N LEU A 156 -10.00 5.55 -9.30
CA LEU A 156 -9.21 4.74 -10.21
C LEU A 156 -10.14 4.20 -11.30
N ASP A 157 -9.83 4.50 -12.56
CA ASP A 157 -10.66 4.13 -13.70
C ASP A 157 -10.50 2.66 -14.11
N GLY A 158 -9.44 1.99 -13.63
CA GLY A 158 -9.10 0.61 -13.93
C GLY A 158 -8.64 0.36 -15.36
N THR A 159 -8.33 1.40 -16.07
CA THR A 159 -7.55 1.31 -17.31
C THR A 159 -6.06 1.19 -16.95
N GLY A 160 -5.29 0.63 -17.86
CA GLY A 160 -3.86 0.44 -17.64
C GLY A 160 -3.49 -0.67 -16.63
N THR A 161 -2.21 -0.76 -16.34
CA THR A 161 -1.63 -1.79 -15.46
C THR A 161 -1.61 -1.33 -14.01
N THR A 162 -2.28 -2.06 -13.13
CA THR A 162 -2.22 -1.83 -11.69
C THR A 162 -1.54 -3.00 -10.99
N VAL A 163 -0.50 -2.71 -10.24
CA VAL A 163 0.22 -3.69 -9.40
C VAL A 163 -0.22 -3.53 -7.95
N LEU A 164 -0.67 -4.63 -7.34
CA LEU A 164 -0.95 -4.70 -5.91
C LEU A 164 0.15 -5.49 -5.22
N VAL A 165 0.84 -4.88 -4.27
CA VAL A 165 1.90 -5.54 -3.52
C VAL A 165 1.31 -6.35 -2.38
N LEU A 166 1.39 -7.69 -2.47
CA LEU A 166 0.99 -8.62 -1.42
C LEU A 166 2.22 -8.98 -0.58
N THR A 167 2.34 -8.37 0.59
CA THR A 167 3.55 -8.34 1.41
C THR A 167 3.80 -9.59 2.24
N GLY A 168 2.76 -10.37 2.53
CA GLY A 168 2.90 -11.54 3.39
C GLY A 168 1.84 -12.61 3.16
N SER A 169 2.21 -13.85 3.50
CA SER A 169 1.34 -15.01 3.40
C SER A 169 0.48 -15.18 4.66
N GLY A 170 -0.75 -15.66 4.48
CA GLY A 170 -1.66 -16.02 5.57
C GLY A 170 -1.13 -17.10 6.52
N HIS A 171 -0.10 -17.85 6.10
CA HIS A 171 0.57 -18.83 6.99
C HIS A 171 1.26 -18.18 8.20
N LYS A 172 1.66 -16.91 8.07
CA LYS A 172 2.32 -16.15 9.16
C LYS A 172 1.36 -15.76 10.29
N CYS A 173 0.05 -15.71 10.03
CA CYS A 173 -0.96 -15.20 10.94
C CYS A 173 -2.17 -16.16 11.05
N ALA A 174 -1.91 -17.43 11.30
CA ALA A 174 -2.94 -18.48 11.30
C ALA A 174 -4.16 -18.15 12.20
N ALA A 175 -3.94 -17.56 13.38
CA ALA A 175 -5.02 -17.13 14.27
C ALA A 175 -5.94 -16.11 13.61
N ARG A 176 -5.39 -15.08 12.94
CA ARG A 176 -6.17 -14.08 12.21
C ARG A 176 -6.90 -14.69 11.01
N MET A 177 -6.26 -15.63 10.32
CA MET A 177 -6.95 -16.35 9.23
C MET A 177 -8.14 -17.14 9.74
N VAL A 178 -8.03 -17.79 10.92
CA VAL A 178 -9.17 -18.46 11.56
C VAL A 178 -10.30 -17.47 11.86
N GLU A 179 -10.03 -16.28 12.38
CA GLU A 179 -11.04 -15.25 12.63
C GLU A 179 -11.74 -14.81 11.32
N VAL A 180 -10.99 -14.70 10.22
CA VAL A 180 -11.55 -14.31 8.92
C VAL A 180 -12.44 -15.40 8.32
N PHE A 181 -12.10 -16.69 8.51
CA PHE A 181 -12.77 -17.82 7.84
C PHE A 181 -13.64 -18.67 8.78
N GLY A 182 -13.46 -18.57 10.09
CA GLY A 182 -14.10 -19.43 11.08
C GLY A 182 -15.45 -18.92 11.62
N GLY A 183 -16.03 -17.90 10.99
CA GLY A 183 -17.34 -17.33 11.36
C GLY A 183 -18.50 -18.09 10.75
#